data_d5dfdb1d74059bddb6f16d90dc871fd9
#
_entry.id   d5dfdb1d74059bddb6f16d90dc871fd9
#
_cell.length_a   1.000
_cell.length_b   1.000
_cell.length_c   1.000
_cell.angle_alpha   90.00
_cell.angle_beta   90.00
_cell.angle_gamma   90.00
#
_symmetry.space_group_name_H-M   'P 1'
#
loop_
_entity.id
_entity.type
_entity.pdbx_description
1 polymer ?
#
loop_
_entity_poly.entity_id
_entity_poly.type
_entity_poly.pdbx_seq_one_letter_code
_entity_poly.pdbx_strand_id
1 'polypeptide(L)'
;MVVDRLTSFASGAVRGGLAVAQVAHRVGLTTPVRPDRLLGMGAAIRHWGRTPAGLYAANAARDPNALAVSDEREQVTFAEIDRRSSIVAAALAERGVGPGDAVALLARNSAAFIVAMVAISKLGADVLYANTGFAGPQLGDVLAGENVSAIIADDEFAEIVDAHAGSLPRLWAWDDAGDAPADSIAGIVAAAGDSAPDLPSPGVEGRHVILTSGTTGKPKGAARGTPNALHGAVSAIALLHAIPYRAGGVTVLAAPAFHAWGLGNLTIGMILRSTLVTRRRFDPSTVLDLVEEYGADTIAAVPVMCQRMLDVEGSPDTSTLRIVALSGSALAPTLATRFMDRFGDVLYSLYGSTEIAYVSVAGPTDLREAPTTAGKVLQGVTVRIVDEDDADVEPGEVGRIFAGSSMSFEGYTSGEDKARLGTLASIGDVGRIGEDGRLYVEGRDDDMIVSGGENVFPAEVEDALHGHPDVLDVAVIGVEDEKFGQALVAHVVLRDGTSATTDDLRAHVK
;
A
#
# COMPACT_ATOMS: atom_id res chain seq x y z
N MET A 1 20.11 -40.86 4.70
CA MET A 1 19.96 -39.80 3.68
C MET A 1 18.50 -39.51 3.24
N VAL A 2 17.71 -40.49 2.80
CA VAL A 2 16.27 -40.28 2.45
C VAL A 2 15.41 -40.06 3.68
N VAL A 3 15.63 -40.86 4.75
CA VAL A 3 14.90 -40.75 6.02
C VAL A 3 15.23 -39.43 6.73
N ASP A 4 16.48 -38.98 6.68
CA ASP A 4 16.89 -37.70 7.30
C ASP A 4 16.30 -36.49 6.56
N ARG A 5 16.14 -36.54 5.23
CA ARG A 5 15.45 -35.53 4.46
C ARG A 5 13.94 -35.50 4.73
N LEU A 6 13.30 -36.66 4.89
CA LEU A 6 11.88 -36.74 5.21
C LEU A 6 11.59 -36.28 6.64
N THR A 7 12.45 -36.57 7.60
CA THR A 7 12.31 -36.10 8.99
C THR A 7 12.62 -34.62 9.11
N SER A 8 13.57 -34.06 8.35
CA SER A 8 13.83 -32.61 8.31
C SER A 8 12.69 -31.84 7.63
N PHE A 9 12.10 -32.41 6.56
CA PHE A 9 10.95 -31.80 5.88
C PHE A 9 9.69 -31.85 6.77
N ALA A 10 9.42 -32.96 7.43
CA ALA A 10 8.31 -33.11 8.38
C ALA A 10 8.47 -32.18 9.61
N SER A 11 9.69 -32.06 10.14
CA SER A 11 9.97 -31.18 11.27
C SER A 11 9.89 -29.70 10.88
N GLY A 12 10.27 -29.34 9.64
CA GLY A 12 10.12 -28.01 9.08
C GLY A 12 8.64 -27.64 8.87
N ALA A 13 7.84 -28.55 8.32
CA ALA A 13 6.41 -28.36 8.12
C ALA A 13 5.64 -28.22 9.45
N VAL A 14 5.99 -29.02 10.46
CA VAL A 14 5.39 -28.93 11.81
C VAL A 14 5.78 -27.61 12.50
N ARG A 15 7.05 -27.21 12.43
CA ARG A 15 7.50 -25.91 12.98
C ARG A 15 6.84 -24.74 12.25
N GLY A 16 6.72 -24.81 10.93
CA GLY A 16 6.00 -23.81 10.13
C GLY A 16 4.52 -23.73 10.52
N GLY A 17 3.84 -24.87 10.68
CA GLY A 17 2.44 -24.93 11.12
C GLY A 17 2.22 -24.35 12.53
N LEU A 18 3.13 -24.60 13.46
CA LEU A 18 3.08 -24.04 14.82
C LEU A 18 3.30 -22.52 14.80
N ALA A 19 4.25 -22.02 14.01
CA ALA A 19 4.48 -20.58 13.85
C ALA A 19 3.25 -19.87 13.26
N VAL A 20 2.62 -20.47 12.24
CA VAL A 20 1.36 -20.01 11.66
C VAL A 20 0.26 -19.91 12.71
N ALA A 21 0.06 -20.99 13.50
CA ALA A 21 -0.96 -21.02 14.53
C ALA A 21 -0.70 -19.99 15.65
N GLN A 22 0.56 -19.80 16.04
CA GLN A 22 0.94 -18.80 17.03
C GLN A 22 0.69 -17.36 16.54
N VAL A 23 1.05 -17.04 15.28
CA VAL A 23 0.76 -15.72 14.71
C VAL A 23 -0.75 -15.53 14.59
N ALA A 24 -1.49 -16.48 14.04
CA ALA A 24 -2.94 -16.41 13.91
C ALA A 24 -3.63 -16.19 15.28
N HIS A 25 -3.13 -16.87 16.33
CA HIS A 25 -3.63 -16.67 17.70
C HIS A 25 -3.30 -15.27 18.22
N ARG A 26 -2.05 -14.83 18.07
CA ARG A 26 -1.58 -13.51 18.54
C ARG A 26 -2.37 -12.36 17.91
N VAL A 27 -2.66 -12.45 16.61
CA VAL A 27 -3.43 -11.42 15.90
C VAL A 27 -4.95 -11.56 16.10
N GLY A 28 -5.44 -12.61 16.80
CA GLY A 28 -6.86 -12.79 17.11
C GLY A 28 -7.69 -13.47 16.01
N LEU A 29 -7.07 -14.05 15.00
CA LEU A 29 -7.77 -14.80 13.93
C LEU A 29 -8.40 -16.11 14.42
N THR A 30 -7.93 -16.64 15.53
CA THR A 30 -8.45 -17.89 16.14
C THR A 30 -9.62 -17.66 17.09
N THR A 31 -10.17 -16.44 17.16
CA THR A 31 -11.35 -16.13 17.98
C THR A 31 -12.51 -17.05 17.57
N PRO A 32 -13.16 -17.73 18.51
CA PRO A 32 -14.26 -18.66 18.22
C PRO A 32 -15.39 -17.98 17.44
N VAL A 33 -15.91 -18.64 16.43
CA VAL A 33 -17.02 -18.20 15.60
C VAL A 33 -18.16 -19.19 15.75
N ARG A 34 -19.40 -18.71 15.81
CA ARG A 34 -20.58 -19.58 15.83
C ARG A 34 -20.61 -20.46 14.58
N PRO A 35 -21.03 -21.75 14.70
CA PRO A 35 -20.99 -22.68 13.57
C PRO A 35 -21.78 -22.22 12.34
N ASP A 36 -22.96 -21.59 12.54
CA ASP A 36 -23.79 -21.03 11.47
C ASP A 36 -23.05 -19.93 10.68
N ARG A 37 -22.37 -19.02 11.38
CA ARG A 37 -21.57 -17.97 10.80
C ARG A 37 -20.33 -18.52 10.06
N LEU A 38 -19.68 -19.54 10.63
CA LEU A 38 -18.54 -20.20 9.99
C LEU A 38 -18.95 -20.85 8.66
N LEU A 39 -20.13 -21.48 8.60
CA LEU A 39 -20.68 -22.03 7.36
C LEU A 39 -20.96 -20.91 6.34
N GLY A 40 -21.53 -19.77 6.77
CA GLY A 40 -21.75 -18.60 5.92
C GLY A 40 -20.45 -18.04 5.35
N MET A 41 -19.41 -17.91 6.18
CA MET A 41 -18.08 -17.48 5.70
C MET A 41 -17.52 -18.44 4.65
N GLY A 42 -17.61 -19.76 4.89
CA GLY A 42 -17.17 -20.76 3.93
C GLY A 42 -17.97 -20.74 2.62
N ALA A 43 -19.26 -20.48 2.69
CA ALA A 43 -20.11 -20.30 1.50
C ALA A 43 -19.71 -19.04 0.70
N ALA A 44 -19.49 -17.91 1.37
CA ALA A 44 -19.04 -16.67 0.76
C ALA A 44 -17.71 -16.82 0.01
N ILE A 45 -16.70 -17.42 0.66
CA ILE A 45 -15.39 -17.69 0.03
C ILE A 45 -15.49 -18.69 -1.12
N ARG A 46 -16.37 -19.69 -1.03
CA ARG A 46 -16.59 -20.62 -2.14
C ARG A 46 -17.27 -19.95 -3.33
N HIS A 47 -18.18 -19.00 -3.07
CA HIS A 47 -18.95 -18.30 -4.11
C HIS A 47 -18.11 -17.22 -4.82
N TRP A 48 -17.35 -16.42 -4.06
CA TRP A 48 -16.64 -15.25 -4.56
C TRP A 48 -15.12 -15.43 -4.66
N GLY A 49 -14.57 -16.56 -4.24
CA GLY A 49 -13.11 -16.73 -4.14
C GLY A 49 -12.51 -16.00 -2.93
N ARG A 50 -11.17 -15.92 -2.91
CA ARG A 50 -10.41 -15.17 -1.88
C ARG A 50 -10.15 -13.72 -2.29
N THR A 51 -11.07 -13.17 -2.99
CA THR A 51 -11.09 -11.82 -3.54
C THR A 51 -11.66 -10.83 -2.52
N PRO A 52 -11.59 -9.51 -2.78
CA PRO A 52 -12.30 -8.53 -1.96
C PRO A 52 -13.78 -8.85 -1.78
N ALA A 53 -14.45 -9.34 -2.82
CA ALA A 53 -15.85 -9.78 -2.75
C ALA A 53 -16.05 -10.89 -1.72
N GLY A 54 -15.21 -11.93 -1.77
CA GLY A 54 -15.28 -13.05 -0.84
C GLY A 54 -14.94 -12.67 0.60
N LEU A 55 -13.95 -11.80 0.79
CA LEU A 55 -13.53 -11.37 2.12
C LEU A 55 -14.59 -10.48 2.79
N TYR A 56 -15.20 -9.52 2.06
CA TYR A 56 -16.27 -8.68 2.61
C TYR A 56 -17.54 -9.48 2.87
N ALA A 57 -17.94 -10.37 1.96
CA ALA A 57 -19.09 -11.27 2.16
C ALA A 57 -18.86 -12.25 3.34
N ALA A 58 -17.66 -12.77 3.53
CA ALA A 58 -17.32 -13.60 4.69
C ALA A 58 -17.37 -12.80 6.00
N ASN A 59 -16.89 -11.56 6.01
CA ASN A 59 -16.99 -10.68 7.17
C ASN A 59 -18.45 -10.29 7.48
N ALA A 60 -19.27 -10.04 6.46
CA ALA A 60 -20.71 -9.83 6.58
C ALA A 60 -21.42 -11.06 7.19
N ALA A 61 -21.05 -12.27 6.76
CA ALA A 61 -21.58 -13.51 7.34
C ALA A 61 -21.14 -13.72 8.80
N ARG A 62 -19.90 -13.32 9.13
CA ARG A 62 -19.33 -13.44 10.47
C ARG A 62 -19.95 -12.44 11.45
N ASP A 63 -20.01 -11.17 11.06
CA ASP A 63 -20.42 -10.07 11.93
C ASP A 63 -21.06 -8.94 11.12
N PRO A 64 -22.33 -9.14 10.71
CA PRO A 64 -23.00 -8.26 9.75
C PRO A 64 -23.07 -6.79 10.22
N ASN A 65 -23.22 -6.58 11.52
CA ASN A 65 -23.41 -5.26 12.12
C ASN A 65 -22.10 -4.59 12.57
N ALA A 66 -20.96 -5.29 12.44
CA ALA A 66 -19.69 -4.66 12.76
C ALA A 66 -19.37 -3.57 11.73
N LEU A 67 -18.81 -2.46 12.22
CA LEU A 67 -18.40 -1.33 11.40
C LEU A 67 -17.23 -1.77 10.49
N ALA A 68 -17.41 -1.60 9.18
CA ALA A 68 -16.41 -1.93 8.18
C ALA A 68 -15.59 -0.70 7.80
N VAL A 69 -16.27 0.43 7.56
CA VAL A 69 -15.63 1.69 7.18
C VAL A 69 -16.37 2.89 7.74
N SER A 70 -15.63 3.92 8.10
CA SER A 70 -16.11 5.26 8.43
C SER A 70 -15.36 6.29 7.61
N ASP A 71 -16.09 7.15 6.89
CA ASP A 71 -15.55 8.29 6.17
C ASP A 71 -16.15 9.62 6.66
N GLU A 72 -16.05 10.68 5.87
CA GLU A 72 -16.58 12.00 6.23
C GLU A 72 -18.10 12.06 6.30
N ARG A 73 -18.80 11.13 5.62
CA ARG A 73 -20.26 11.18 5.46
C ARG A 73 -20.99 10.12 6.23
N GLU A 74 -20.39 8.92 6.33
CA GLU A 74 -21.12 7.78 6.81
C GLU A 74 -20.27 6.73 7.52
N GLN A 75 -20.97 5.90 8.30
CA GLN A 75 -20.45 4.68 8.91
C GLN A 75 -21.18 3.49 8.29
N VAL A 76 -20.43 2.58 7.68
CA VAL A 76 -20.94 1.48 6.88
C VAL A 76 -20.53 0.15 7.49
N THR A 77 -21.47 -0.76 7.70
CA THR A 77 -21.22 -2.10 8.23
C THR A 77 -20.74 -3.06 7.14
N PHE A 78 -20.22 -4.22 7.53
CA PHE A 78 -19.84 -5.27 6.57
C PHE A 78 -21.03 -5.75 5.75
N ALA A 79 -22.22 -5.93 6.37
CA ALA A 79 -23.42 -6.32 5.64
C ALA A 79 -23.82 -5.27 4.60
N GLU A 80 -23.66 -3.99 4.94
CA GLU A 80 -24.02 -2.92 4.04
C GLU A 80 -23.02 -2.77 2.88
N ILE A 81 -21.72 -2.98 3.10
CA ILE A 81 -20.74 -3.06 2.00
C ILE A 81 -21.09 -4.19 1.05
N ASP A 82 -21.42 -5.38 1.58
CA ASP A 82 -21.77 -6.54 0.76
C ASP A 82 -23.05 -6.29 -0.05
N ARG A 83 -24.09 -5.71 0.58
CA ARG A 83 -25.35 -5.34 -0.09
C ARG A 83 -25.13 -4.31 -1.20
N ARG A 84 -24.51 -3.17 -0.88
CA ARG A 84 -24.29 -2.06 -1.82
C ARG A 84 -23.43 -2.50 -3.00
N SER A 85 -22.39 -3.26 -2.74
CA SER A 85 -21.52 -3.77 -3.81
C SER A 85 -22.24 -4.74 -4.75
N SER A 86 -23.22 -5.52 -4.27
CA SER A 86 -24.04 -6.35 -5.17
C SER A 86 -24.94 -5.50 -6.09
N ILE A 87 -25.52 -4.43 -5.55
CA ILE A 87 -26.32 -3.49 -6.33
C ILE A 87 -25.48 -2.80 -7.41
N VAL A 88 -24.30 -2.28 -7.03
CA VAL A 88 -23.38 -1.62 -7.97
C VAL A 88 -22.84 -2.60 -9.00
N ALA A 89 -22.55 -3.85 -8.63
CA ALA A 89 -22.12 -4.88 -9.56
C ALA A 89 -23.20 -5.17 -10.61
N ALA A 90 -24.49 -5.28 -10.22
CA ALA A 90 -25.57 -5.45 -11.18
C ALA A 90 -25.67 -4.26 -12.14
N ALA A 91 -25.55 -3.03 -11.63
CA ALA A 91 -25.57 -1.83 -12.46
C ALA A 91 -24.38 -1.75 -13.45
N LEU A 92 -23.21 -2.25 -13.07
CA LEU A 92 -22.06 -2.39 -13.97
C LEU A 92 -22.29 -3.48 -15.01
N ALA A 93 -22.88 -4.62 -14.63
CA ALA A 93 -23.22 -5.71 -15.56
C ALA A 93 -24.24 -5.26 -16.61
N GLU A 94 -25.24 -4.46 -16.23
CA GLU A 94 -26.21 -3.84 -17.17
C GLU A 94 -25.52 -2.90 -18.17
N ARG A 95 -24.35 -2.36 -17.82
CA ARG A 95 -23.51 -1.53 -18.68
C ARG A 95 -22.49 -2.33 -19.50
N GLY A 96 -22.57 -3.66 -19.44
CA GLY A 96 -21.76 -4.58 -20.21
C GLY A 96 -20.45 -5.01 -19.57
N VAL A 97 -20.22 -4.69 -18.28
CA VAL A 97 -19.01 -5.13 -17.57
C VAL A 97 -19.19 -6.58 -17.09
N GLY A 98 -18.21 -7.42 -17.36
CA GLY A 98 -18.19 -8.82 -16.98
C GLY A 98 -16.79 -9.38 -16.69
N PRO A 99 -16.69 -10.70 -16.57
CA PRO A 99 -15.41 -11.36 -16.28
C PRO A 99 -14.34 -11.08 -17.35
N GLY A 100 -13.16 -10.64 -16.90
CA GLY A 100 -12.04 -10.34 -17.79
C GLY A 100 -12.01 -8.91 -18.33
N ASP A 101 -13.07 -8.12 -18.11
CA ASP A 101 -13.04 -6.68 -18.37
C ASP A 101 -12.18 -5.95 -17.35
N ALA A 102 -11.71 -4.75 -17.70
CA ALA A 102 -11.02 -3.85 -16.79
C ALA A 102 -11.89 -2.64 -16.45
N VAL A 103 -12.03 -2.30 -15.17
CA VAL A 103 -12.74 -1.11 -14.72
C VAL A 103 -11.76 -0.18 -14.02
N ALA A 104 -11.64 1.05 -14.51
CA ALA A 104 -10.83 2.07 -13.87
C ALA A 104 -11.56 2.64 -12.64
N LEU A 105 -10.84 2.74 -11.52
CA LEU A 105 -11.31 3.36 -10.29
C LEU A 105 -10.45 4.59 -9.99
N LEU A 106 -10.99 5.78 -10.32
CA LEU A 106 -10.38 7.09 -10.11
C LEU A 106 -11.07 7.80 -8.94
N ALA A 107 -10.79 7.36 -7.75
CA ALA A 107 -11.47 7.84 -6.56
C ALA A 107 -10.53 7.93 -5.35
N ARG A 108 -10.86 8.84 -4.43
CA ARG A 108 -10.17 8.96 -3.14
C ARG A 108 -10.71 7.95 -2.15
N ASN A 109 -9.99 7.82 -1.03
CA ASN A 109 -10.41 6.96 0.07
C ASN A 109 -11.81 7.32 0.58
N SER A 110 -12.74 6.37 0.49
CA SER A 110 -14.12 6.52 0.95
C SER A 110 -14.83 5.16 1.06
N ALA A 111 -15.99 5.10 1.66
CA ALA A 111 -16.84 3.92 1.63
C ALA A 111 -17.24 3.55 0.18
N ALA A 112 -17.48 4.54 -0.66
CA ALA A 112 -17.81 4.35 -2.07
C ALA A 112 -16.65 3.72 -2.87
N PHE A 113 -15.38 4.09 -2.59
CA PHE A 113 -14.20 3.42 -3.16
C PHE A 113 -14.20 1.93 -2.84
N ILE A 114 -14.48 1.56 -1.59
CA ILE A 114 -14.53 0.16 -1.16
C ILE A 114 -15.70 -0.57 -1.81
N VAL A 115 -16.89 0.04 -1.85
CA VAL A 115 -18.06 -0.52 -2.53
C VAL A 115 -17.77 -0.77 -4.01
N ALA A 116 -17.16 0.19 -4.71
CA ALA A 116 -16.77 0.06 -6.12
C ALA A 116 -15.79 -1.10 -6.32
N MET A 117 -14.70 -1.15 -5.55
CA MET A 117 -13.71 -2.22 -5.62
C MET A 117 -14.34 -3.61 -5.41
N VAL A 118 -15.20 -3.76 -4.42
CA VAL A 118 -15.89 -5.02 -4.14
C VAL A 118 -16.89 -5.37 -5.24
N ALA A 119 -17.61 -4.38 -5.81
CA ALA A 119 -18.54 -4.58 -6.91
C ALA A 119 -17.85 -5.09 -8.17
N ILE A 120 -16.71 -4.48 -8.56
CA ILE A 120 -15.88 -4.93 -9.68
C ILE A 120 -15.39 -6.36 -9.43
N SER A 121 -14.94 -6.65 -8.23
CA SER A 121 -14.50 -7.99 -7.83
C SER A 121 -15.64 -9.03 -7.92
N LYS A 122 -16.90 -8.68 -7.62
CA LYS A 122 -18.07 -9.57 -7.76
C LYS A 122 -18.35 -9.95 -9.22
N LEU A 123 -17.93 -9.13 -10.17
CA LEU A 123 -18.05 -9.41 -11.59
C LEU A 123 -16.89 -10.23 -12.17
N GLY A 124 -15.82 -10.48 -11.39
CA GLY A 124 -14.60 -11.10 -11.88
C GLY A 124 -13.85 -10.22 -12.88
N ALA A 125 -14.10 -8.91 -12.83
CA ALA A 125 -13.41 -7.90 -13.61
C ALA A 125 -12.15 -7.41 -12.90
N ASP A 126 -11.18 -6.93 -13.67
CA ASP A 126 -9.95 -6.33 -13.16
C ASP A 126 -10.24 -4.93 -12.61
N VAL A 127 -9.65 -4.62 -11.44
CA VAL A 127 -9.69 -3.26 -10.88
C VAL A 127 -8.41 -2.53 -11.26
N LEU A 128 -8.52 -1.49 -12.08
CA LEU A 128 -7.42 -0.60 -12.42
C LEU A 128 -7.46 0.62 -11.50
N TYR A 129 -6.52 0.72 -10.58
CA TYR A 129 -6.43 1.83 -9.63
C TYR A 129 -5.76 3.03 -10.28
N ALA A 130 -6.58 4.02 -10.69
CA ALA A 130 -6.10 5.24 -11.33
C ALA A 130 -5.60 6.25 -10.29
N ASN A 131 -4.44 6.85 -10.55
CA ASN A 131 -3.88 7.87 -9.66
C ASN A 131 -4.69 9.17 -9.77
N THR A 132 -5.15 9.67 -8.63
CA THR A 132 -5.93 10.92 -8.54
C THR A 132 -5.10 12.18 -8.87
N GLY A 133 -3.80 12.05 -9.07
CA GLY A 133 -2.92 13.11 -9.55
C GLY A 133 -2.66 13.10 -11.07
N PHE A 134 -3.32 12.22 -11.84
CA PHE A 134 -3.12 12.19 -13.28
C PHE A 134 -3.58 13.48 -13.96
N ALA A 135 -2.74 13.97 -14.88
CA ALA A 135 -3.20 14.93 -15.88
C ALA A 135 -4.12 14.23 -16.89
N GLY A 136 -5.05 14.99 -17.48
CA GLY A 136 -6.03 14.43 -18.42
C GLY A 136 -5.46 13.53 -19.52
N PRO A 137 -4.41 13.94 -20.27
CA PRO A 137 -3.80 13.10 -21.31
C PRO A 137 -3.24 11.78 -20.77
N GLN A 138 -2.66 11.78 -19.56
CA GLN A 138 -2.17 10.54 -18.91
C GLN A 138 -3.31 9.57 -18.60
N LEU A 139 -4.45 10.10 -18.12
CA LEU A 139 -5.64 9.27 -17.89
C LEU A 139 -6.09 8.64 -19.21
N GLY A 140 -6.20 9.39 -20.31
CA GLY A 140 -6.57 8.87 -21.61
C GLY A 140 -5.65 7.76 -22.13
N ASP A 141 -4.33 7.97 -22.02
CA ASP A 141 -3.32 6.96 -22.40
C ASP A 141 -3.48 5.67 -21.59
N VAL A 142 -3.74 5.78 -20.29
CA VAL A 142 -3.93 4.65 -19.39
C VAL A 142 -5.22 3.90 -19.72
N LEU A 143 -6.35 4.60 -19.88
CA LEU A 143 -7.63 3.99 -20.21
C LEU A 143 -7.57 3.20 -21.52
N ALA A 144 -6.89 3.75 -22.53
CA ALA A 144 -6.70 3.08 -23.82
C ALA A 144 -5.69 1.92 -23.73
N GLY A 145 -4.57 2.11 -23.04
CA GLY A 145 -3.51 1.11 -22.91
C GLY A 145 -3.92 -0.14 -22.13
N GLU A 146 -4.77 0.02 -21.12
CA GLU A 146 -5.27 -1.07 -20.27
C GLU A 146 -6.62 -1.64 -20.76
N ASN A 147 -7.12 -1.22 -21.92
CA ASN A 147 -8.41 -1.68 -22.52
C ASN A 147 -9.58 -1.57 -21.53
N VAL A 148 -9.70 -0.41 -20.88
CA VAL A 148 -10.73 -0.18 -19.86
C VAL A 148 -12.13 -0.22 -20.49
N SER A 149 -13.04 -0.96 -19.88
CA SER A 149 -14.44 -1.14 -20.32
C SER A 149 -15.42 -0.18 -19.63
N ALA A 150 -15.07 0.33 -18.45
CA ALA A 150 -15.87 1.31 -17.70
C ALA A 150 -14.99 2.09 -16.73
N ILE A 151 -15.45 3.25 -16.28
CA ILE A 151 -14.78 4.05 -15.27
C ILE A 151 -15.73 4.37 -14.11
N ILE A 152 -15.21 4.24 -12.88
CA ILE A 152 -15.85 4.75 -11.66
C ILE A 152 -14.94 5.85 -11.12
N ALA A 153 -15.48 7.06 -10.94
CA ALA A 153 -14.69 8.21 -10.52
C ALA A 153 -15.42 9.06 -9.48
N ASP A 154 -14.66 9.85 -8.70
CA ASP A 154 -15.23 10.95 -7.94
C ASP A 154 -15.56 12.12 -8.87
N ASP A 155 -16.59 12.89 -8.59
CA ASP A 155 -17.07 13.99 -9.43
C ASP A 155 -16.07 15.15 -9.54
N GLU A 156 -15.18 15.31 -8.56
CA GLU A 156 -14.07 16.28 -8.67
C GLU A 156 -13.16 16.04 -9.90
N PHE A 157 -13.20 14.83 -10.47
CA PHE A 157 -12.46 14.45 -11.67
C PHE A 157 -13.33 14.50 -12.95
N ALA A 158 -14.57 15.02 -12.88
CA ALA A 158 -15.51 15.01 -14.01
C ALA A 158 -14.93 15.66 -15.26
N GLU A 159 -14.26 16.80 -15.14
CA GLU A 159 -13.67 17.51 -16.28
C GLU A 159 -12.66 16.65 -17.04
N ILE A 160 -11.73 15.98 -16.35
CA ILE A 160 -10.73 15.13 -17.00
C ILE A 160 -11.34 13.82 -17.52
N VAL A 161 -12.35 13.26 -16.84
CA VAL A 161 -13.08 12.07 -17.26
C VAL A 161 -13.87 12.39 -18.53
N ASP A 162 -14.62 13.47 -18.58
CA ASP A 162 -15.40 13.90 -19.75
C ASP A 162 -14.53 14.15 -20.98
N ALA A 163 -13.34 14.75 -20.77
CA ALA A 163 -12.41 15.05 -21.85
C ALA A 163 -11.67 13.82 -22.39
N HIS A 164 -11.41 12.80 -21.56
CA HIS A 164 -10.46 11.73 -21.92
C HIS A 164 -11.02 10.29 -21.82
N ALA A 165 -12.17 10.06 -21.18
CA ALA A 165 -12.79 8.73 -21.11
C ALA A 165 -13.68 8.37 -22.32
N GLY A 166 -13.92 9.32 -23.24
CA GLY A 166 -14.70 9.09 -24.43
C GLY A 166 -16.13 8.61 -24.12
N SER A 167 -16.54 7.51 -24.77
CA SER A 167 -17.88 6.90 -24.61
C SER A 167 -17.91 5.78 -23.55
N LEU A 168 -16.88 5.62 -22.73
CA LEU A 168 -16.87 4.60 -21.69
C LEU A 168 -18.06 4.79 -20.74
N PRO A 169 -18.77 3.70 -20.39
CA PRO A 169 -19.74 3.72 -19.29
C PRO A 169 -19.09 4.27 -18.02
N ARG A 170 -19.81 5.17 -17.33
CA ARG A 170 -19.30 5.78 -16.11
C ARG A 170 -20.28 5.69 -14.96
N LEU A 171 -19.72 5.68 -13.74
CA LEU A 171 -20.43 5.84 -12.47
C LEU A 171 -19.65 6.82 -11.59
N TRP A 172 -20.37 7.63 -10.81
CA TRP A 172 -19.76 8.52 -9.83
C TRP A 172 -19.68 7.83 -8.48
N ALA A 173 -18.46 7.68 -7.95
CA ALA A 173 -18.25 7.09 -6.63
C ALA A 173 -18.62 8.07 -5.54
N TRP A 174 -18.19 9.32 -5.67
CA TRP A 174 -18.46 10.41 -4.76
C TRP A 174 -19.04 11.57 -5.52
N ASP A 175 -20.04 12.21 -4.94
CA ASP A 175 -20.70 13.40 -5.42
C ASP A 175 -20.55 14.48 -4.36
N ASP A 176 -19.78 15.55 -4.65
CA ASP A 176 -19.49 16.61 -3.70
C ASP A 176 -20.74 17.39 -3.28
N ALA A 177 -21.73 17.51 -4.17
CA ALA A 177 -23.00 18.16 -3.88
C ALA A 177 -23.89 17.32 -2.91
N GLY A 178 -23.70 15.99 -2.90
CA GLY A 178 -24.49 15.08 -2.08
C GLY A 178 -25.90 14.84 -2.60
N ASP A 179 -26.17 15.19 -3.87
CA ASP A 179 -27.49 15.10 -4.49
C ASP A 179 -27.83 13.66 -4.95
N ALA A 180 -26.86 12.73 -4.85
CA ALA A 180 -26.97 11.34 -5.25
C ALA A 180 -27.57 11.15 -6.66
N PRO A 181 -26.93 11.67 -7.73
CA PRO A 181 -27.44 11.53 -9.09
C PRO A 181 -27.61 10.07 -9.48
N ALA A 182 -28.51 9.80 -10.43
CA ALA A 182 -28.92 8.44 -10.81
C ALA A 182 -27.77 7.56 -11.35
N ASP A 183 -26.70 8.17 -11.83
CA ASP A 183 -25.47 7.53 -12.30
C ASP A 183 -24.34 7.54 -11.24
N SER A 184 -24.68 7.83 -9.97
CA SER A 184 -23.76 7.69 -8.84
C SER A 184 -24.02 6.39 -8.06
N ILE A 185 -23.00 5.92 -7.33
CA ILE A 185 -23.13 4.78 -6.41
C ILE A 185 -24.25 5.04 -5.40
N ALA A 186 -24.31 6.25 -4.81
CA ALA A 186 -25.33 6.63 -3.85
C ALA A 186 -26.73 6.60 -4.47
N GLY A 187 -26.91 7.16 -5.67
CA GLY A 187 -28.21 7.18 -6.37
C GLY A 187 -28.68 5.78 -6.77
N ILE A 188 -27.79 4.94 -7.28
CA ILE A 188 -28.09 3.54 -7.65
C ILE A 188 -28.52 2.75 -6.40
N VAL A 189 -27.79 2.89 -5.30
CA VAL A 189 -28.11 2.22 -4.02
C VAL A 189 -29.44 2.71 -3.46
N ALA A 190 -29.69 4.03 -3.51
CA ALA A 190 -30.97 4.59 -3.05
C ALA A 190 -32.16 4.10 -3.88
N ALA A 191 -32.02 4.00 -5.18
CA ALA A 191 -33.06 3.49 -6.10
C ALA A 191 -33.37 2.01 -5.87
N ALA A 192 -32.39 1.19 -5.49
CA ALA A 192 -32.58 -0.24 -5.22
C ALA A 192 -33.26 -0.52 -3.85
N GLY A 193 -33.25 0.45 -2.92
CA GLY A 193 -33.79 0.28 -1.57
C GLY A 193 -33.03 -0.81 -0.80
N ASP A 194 -33.75 -1.60 -0.01
CA ASP A 194 -33.17 -2.65 0.85
C ASP A 194 -32.84 -3.95 0.10
N SER A 195 -33.28 -4.09 -1.14
CA SER A 195 -33.09 -5.31 -1.93
C SER A 195 -31.73 -5.31 -2.63
N ALA A 196 -30.96 -6.37 -2.45
CA ALA A 196 -29.78 -6.62 -3.26
C ALA A 196 -30.01 -7.77 -4.24
N PRO A 197 -29.55 -7.68 -5.49
CA PRO A 197 -29.66 -8.78 -6.45
C PRO A 197 -28.81 -9.96 -6.03
N ASP A 198 -29.31 -11.16 -6.30
CA ASP A 198 -28.51 -12.39 -6.20
C ASP A 198 -27.65 -12.50 -7.49
N LEU A 199 -26.33 -12.43 -7.32
CA LEU A 199 -25.39 -12.45 -8.42
C LEU A 199 -24.75 -13.84 -8.54
N PRO A 200 -24.59 -14.38 -9.76
CA PRO A 200 -23.86 -15.62 -9.96
C PRO A 200 -22.38 -15.45 -9.62
N SER A 201 -21.73 -16.56 -9.24
CA SER A 201 -20.27 -16.57 -9.15
C SER A 201 -19.65 -16.23 -10.49
N PRO A 202 -18.66 -15.31 -10.55
CA PRO A 202 -18.06 -14.92 -11.82
C PRO A 202 -17.22 -16.03 -12.49
N GLY A 203 -16.88 -17.08 -11.74
CA GLY A 203 -16.08 -18.21 -12.22
C GLY A 203 -14.60 -17.92 -12.43
N VAL A 204 -14.21 -16.65 -12.43
CA VAL A 204 -12.81 -16.16 -12.49
C VAL A 204 -12.61 -15.07 -11.43
N GLU A 205 -11.38 -14.90 -11.00
CA GLU A 205 -10.99 -13.84 -10.07
C GLU A 205 -10.35 -12.71 -10.88
N GLY A 206 -10.87 -11.48 -10.76
CA GLY A 206 -10.28 -10.31 -11.37
C GLY A 206 -8.96 -9.92 -10.69
N ARG A 207 -8.08 -9.27 -11.43
CA ARG A 207 -6.77 -8.82 -10.97
C ARG A 207 -6.84 -7.41 -10.38
N HIS A 208 -5.87 -7.10 -9.54
CA HIS A 208 -5.60 -5.74 -9.07
C HIS A 208 -4.47 -5.14 -9.89
N VAL A 209 -4.76 -4.11 -10.68
CA VAL A 209 -3.78 -3.44 -11.54
C VAL A 209 -3.42 -2.09 -10.89
N ILE A 210 -2.19 -1.99 -10.40
CA ILE A 210 -1.67 -0.78 -9.77
C ILE A 210 -0.75 -0.09 -10.77
N LEU A 211 -0.97 1.20 -10.99
CA LEU A 211 -0.16 1.99 -11.91
C LEU A 211 1.11 2.48 -11.23
N THR A 212 2.25 2.22 -11.85
CA THR A 212 3.56 2.69 -11.40
C THR A 212 4.08 3.78 -12.34
N SER A 213 4.82 4.75 -11.80
CA SER A 213 5.58 5.70 -12.61
C SER A 213 6.72 4.94 -13.30
N GLY A 214 6.53 4.56 -14.56
CA GLY A 214 7.62 3.97 -15.34
C GLY A 214 8.77 4.95 -15.53
N THR A 215 10.01 4.46 -15.61
CA THR A 215 11.21 5.25 -15.91
C THR A 215 11.11 6.02 -17.24
N THR A 216 10.17 5.63 -18.11
CA THR A 216 9.86 6.28 -19.39
C THR A 216 8.82 7.40 -19.30
N GLY A 217 8.34 7.76 -18.10
CA GLY A 217 7.32 8.79 -17.86
C GLY A 217 5.89 8.35 -18.17
N LYS A 218 5.65 7.17 -18.78
CA LYS A 218 4.31 6.62 -18.98
C LYS A 218 3.97 5.65 -17.86
N PRO A 219 2.79 5.78 -17.21
CA PRO A 219 2.34 4.82 -16.20
C PRO A 219 2.24 3.41 -16.77
N LYS A 220 2.74 2.42 -16.03
CA LYS A 220 2.68 1.00 -16.40
C LYS A 220 1.83 0.25 -15.38
N GLY A 221 0.90 -0.59 -15.84
CA GLY A 221 0.09 -1.43 -14.98
C GLY A 221 0.89 -2.61 -14.44
N ALA A 222 1.07 -2.68 -13.13
CA ALA A 222 1.59 -3.86 -12.44
C ALA A 222 0.40 -4.74 -12.02
N ALA A 223 0.17 -5.82 -12.77
CA ALA A 223 -0.94 -6.71 -12.51
C ALA A 223 -0.60 -7.74 -11.42
N ARG A 224 -1.53 -7.94 -10.50
CA ARG A 224 -1.47 -8.97 -9.46
C ARG A 224 -2.73 -9.78 -9.42
N GLY A 225 -2.60 -11.08 -9.63
CA GLY A 225 -3.65 -12.04 -9.35
C GLY A 225 -3.73 -12.41 -7.88
N THR A 226 -4.73 -13.18 -7.52
CA THR A 226 -4.84 -13.74 -6.17
C THR A 226 -3.79 -14.84 -5.99
N PRO A 227 -2.85 -14.72 -5.03
CA PRO A 227 -1.84 -15.74 -4.81
C PRO A 227 -2.50 -17.06 -4.39
N ASN A 228 -1.86 -18.20 -4.68
CA ASN A 228 -2.37 -19.46 -4.18
C ASN A 228 -2.44 -19.46 -2.65
N ALA A 229 -3.36 -20.29 -2.08
CA ALA A 229 -3.70 -20.26 -0.65
C ALA A 229 -2.48 -20.38 0.27
N LEU A 230 -1.55 -21.26 -0.06
CA LEU A 230 -0.39 -21.53 0.78
C LEU A 230 0.61 -20.37 0.75
N HIS A 231 0.95 -19.88 -0.44
CA HIS A 231 1.88 -18.77 -0.62
C HIS A 231 1.34 -17.46 -0.04
N GLY A 232 0.06 -17.16 -0.30
CA GLY A 232 -0.58 -15.98 0.28
C GLY A 232 -0.63 -16.03 1.82
N ALA A 233 -0.89 -17.22 2.40
CA ALA A 233 -0.89 -17.39 3.86
C ALA A 233 0.50 -17.22 4.47
N VAL A 234 1.54 -17.81 3.87
CA VAL A 234 2.93 -17.68 4.36
C VAL A 234 3.35 -16.20 4.35
N SER A 235 3.08 -15.51 3.26
CA SER A 235 3.44 -14.11 3.11
C SER A 235 2.66 -13.20 4.07
N ALA A 236 1.36 -13.40 4.21
CA ALA A 236 0.54 -12.67 5.18
C ALA A 236 1.03 -12.88 6.62
N ILE A 237 1.38 -14.13 6.97
CA ILE A 237 1.90 -14.47 8.30
C ILE A 237 3.25 -13.82 8.55
N ALA A 238 4.17 -13.80 7.58
CA ALA A 238 5.45 -13.13 7.71
C ALA A 238 5.27 -11.64 8.01
N LEU A 239 4.36 -10.96 7.29
CA LEU A 239 4.03 -9.57 7.51
C LEU A 239 3.37 -9.34 8.88
N LEU A 240 2.37 -10.15 9.26
CA LEU A 240 1.70 -10.10 10.56
C LEU A 240 2.61 -10.49 11.73
N HIS A 241 3.70 -11.21 11.46
CA HIS A 241 4.74 -11.43 12.45
C HIS A 241 5.60 -10.19 12.68
N ALA A 242 5.96 -9.50 11.62
CA ALA A 242 6.80 -8.30 11.65
C ALA A 242 6.03 -7.07 12.14
N ILE A 243 4.79 -6.89 11.70
CA ILE A 243 3.90 -5.81 12.15
C ILE A 243 2.73 -6.43 12.91
N PRO A 244 2.59 -6.17 14.22
CA PRO A 244 1.66 -6.89 15.09
C PRO A 244 0.22 -6.37 15.01
N TYR A 245 -0.35 -6.30 13.80
CA TYR A 245 -1.76 -5.97 13.60
C TYR A 245 -2.70 -6.86 14.41
N ARG A 246 -3.92 -6.39 14.68
CA ARG A 246 -4.94 -7.13 15.43
C ARG A 246 -6.23 -7.29 14.64
N ALA A 247 -6.80 -8.50 14.68
CA ALA A 247 -8.12 -8.76 14.11
C ALA A 247 -9.20 -7.98 14.88
N GLY A 248 -10.06 -7.29 14.14
CA GLY A 248 -11.10 -6.43 14.70
C GLY A 248 -10.58 -5.13 15.30
N GLY A 249 -9.31 -4.76 15.03
CA GLY A 249 -8.76 -3.44 15.39
C GLY A 249 -9.35 -2.31 14.55
N VAL A 250 -8.96 -1.08 14.87
CA VAL A 250 -9.36 0.12 14.15
C VAL A 250 -8.13 0.74 13.46
N THR A 251 -8.21 0.89 12.15
CA THR A 251 -7.13 1.43 11.32
C THR A 251 -7.54 2.77 10.71
N VAL A 252 -6.81 3.83 11.01
CA VAL A 252 -6.88 5.09 10.25
C VAL A 252 -6.08 4.91 8.96
N LEU A 253 -6.78 4.80 7.83
CA LEU A 253 -6.18 4.66 6.51
C LEU A 253 -5.94 6.05 5.91
N ALA A 254 -4.78 6.64 6.21
CA ALA A 254 -4.36 7.93 5.69
C ALA A 254 -3.71 7.81 4.30
N ALA A 255 -2.97 6.73 4.05
CA ALA A 255 -2.36 6.46 2.75
C ALA A 255 -3.43 6.24 1.67
N PRO A 256 -3.26 6.79 0.44
CA PRO A 256 -4.22 6.62 -0.64
C PRO A 256 -4.38 5.15 -1.06
N ALA A 257 -5.62 4.67 -1.11
CA ALA A 257 -5.95 3.27 -1.42
C ALA A 257 -5.70 2.88 -2.89
N PHE A 258 -5.55 3.84 -3.79
CA PHE A 258 -5.15 3.58 -5.17
C PHE A 258 -3.65 3.30 -5.35
N HIS A 259 -2.82 3.54 -4.34
CA HIS A 259 -1.42 3.13 -4.30
C HIS A 259 -1.22 1.78 -3.60
N ALA A 260 -0.15 1.08 -3.96
CA ALA A 260 0.17 -0.26 -3.44
C ALA A 260 0.14 -0.34 -1.91
N TRP A 261 0.63 0.69 -1.20
CA TRP A 261 0.68 0.69 0.25
C TRP A 261 -0.69 0.88 0.90
N GLY A 262 -1.49 1.83 0.42
CA GLY A 262 -2.86 2.02 0.90
C GLY A 262 -3.74 0.81 0.62
N LEU A 263 -3.66 0.26 -0.61
CA LEU A 263 -4.36 -0.97 -0.99
C LEU A 263 -3.93 -2.18 -0.14
N GLY A 264 -2.63 -2.28 0.17
CA GLY A 264 -2.09 -3.33 1.04
C GLY A 264 -2.70 -3.27 2.44
N ASN A 265 -2.79 -2.09 3.04
CA ASN A 265 -3.41 -1.92 4.36
C ASN A 265 -4.92 -2.13 4.33
N LEU A 266 -5.61 -1.71 3.26
CA LEU A 266 -7.02 -2.03 3.04
C LEU A 266 -7.21 -3.55 2.97
N THR A 267 -6.34 -4.27 2.25
CA THR A 267 -6.37 -5.74 2.16
C THR A 267 -6.11 -6.40 3.51
N ILE A 268 -5.14 -5.92 4.28
CA ILE A 268 -4.89 -6.38 5.66
C ILE A 268 -6.15 -6.15 6.51
N GLY A 269 -6.77 -4.98 6.40
CA GLY A 269 -8.03 -4.66 7.10
C GLY A 269 -9.16 -5.62 6.75
N MET A 270 -9.32 -6.01 5.47
CA MET A 270 -10.29 -7.02 5.04
C MET A 270 -10.02 -8.39 5.69
N ILE A 271 -8.76 -8.85 5.67
CA ILE A 271 -8.35 -10.15 6.25
C ILE A 271 -8.56 -10.17 7.77
N LEU A 272 -8.21 -9.08 8.44
CA LEU A 272 -8.29 -8.96 9.90
C LEU A 272 -9.65 -8.46 10.39
N ARG A 273 -10.59 -8.16 9.48
CA ARG A 273 -11.90 -7.62 9.83
C ARG A 273 -11.79 -6.32 10.65
N SER A 274 -10.83 -5.49 10.28
CA SER A 274 -10.63 -4.19 10.93
C SER A 274 -11.70 -3.19 10.51
N THR A 275 -12.05 -2.27 11.41
CA THR A 275 -12.76 -1.06 11.03
C THR A 275 -11.76 -0.11 10.36
N LEU A 276 -12.05 0.30 9.13
CA LEU A 276 -11.26 1.30 8.41
C LEU A 276 -11.87 2.67 8.63
N VAL A 277 -11.09 3.59 9.18
CA VAL A 277 -11.47 5.00 9.33
C VAL A 277 -10.63 5.79 8.33
N THR A 278 -11.27 6.57 7.49
CA THR A 278 -10.55 7.28 6.41
C THR A 278 -11.15 8.63 6.11
N ARG A 279 -10.39 9.46 5.43
CA ARG A 279 -10.82 10.74 4.86
C ARG A 279 -10.31 10.84 3.43
N ARG A 280 -11.07 11.54 2.59
CA ARG A 280 -10.72 11.70 1.17
C ARG A 280 -9.40 12.45 0.98
N ARG A 281 -9.10 13.37 1.85
CA ARG A 281 -7.84 14.15 1.83
C ARG A 281 -7.15 14.04 3.17
N PHE A 282 -5.84 13.90 3.12
CA PHE A 282 -5.02 13.87 4.33
C PHE A 282 -4.97 15.26 4.96
N ASP A 283 -5.33 15.31 6.23
CA ASP A 283 -5.08 16.42 7.13
C ASP A 283 -4.49 15.87 8.42
N PRO A 284 -3.33 16.36 8.88
CA PRO A 284 -2.60 15.74 9.99
C PRO A 284 -3.32 15.85 11.33
N SER A 285 -4.04 16.96 11.60
CA SER A 285 -4.81 17.11 12.83
C SER A 285 -6.01 16.15 12.82
N THR A 286 -6.74 16.10 11.72
CA THR A 286 -7.87 15.17 11.55
C THR A 286 -7.44 13.71 11.77
N VAL A 287 -6.29 13.28 11.25
CA VAL A 287 -5.80 11.91 11.47
C VAL A 287 -5.59 11.61 12.95
N LEU A 288 -5.01 12.54 13.70
CA LEU A 288 -4.80 12.37 15.13
C LEU A 288 -6.12 12.42 15.93
N ASP A 289 -7.05 13.30 15.56
CA ASP A 289 -8.39 13.35 16.14
C ASP A 289 -9.16 12.04 15.92
N LEU A 290 -9.00 11.41 14.74
CA LEU A 290 -9.61 10.11 14.45
C LEU A 290 -9.03 8.97 15.28
N VAL A 291 -7.74 9.05 15.65
CA VAL A 291 -7.15 8.08 16.59
C VAL A 291 -7.85 8.18 17.95
N GLU A 292 -8.06 9.38 18.45
CA GLU A 292 -8.76 9.62 19.72
C GLU A 292 -10.24 9.23 19.63
N GLU A 293 -10.96 9.71 18.61
CA GLU A 293 -12.41 9.50 18.42
C GLU A 293 -12.77 8.02 18.32
N TYR A 294 -12.02 7.26 17.53
CA TYR A 294 -12.32 5.84 17.26
C TYR A 294 -11.51 4.88 18.14
N GLY A 295 -10.62 5.38 18.99
CA GLY A 295 -9.68 4.53 19.74
C GLY A 295 -8.81 3.71 18.81
N ALA A 296 -8.35 4.29 17.69
CA ALA A 296 -7.62 3.57 16.68
C ALA A 296 -6.28 3.05 17.21
N ASP A 297 -5.97 1.79 16.88
CA ASP A 297 -4.72 1.16 17.27
C ASP A 297 -3.66 1.21 16.16
N THR A 298 -4.07 1.56 14.95
CA THR A 298 -3.22 1.56 13.74
C THR A 298 -3.44 2.80 12.89
N ILE A 299 -2.35 3.41 12.41
CA ILE A 299 -2.34 4.38 11.30
C ILE A 299 -1.57 3.75 10.14
N ALA A 300 -2.15 3.76 8.93
CA ALA A 300 -1.45 3.45 7.69
C ALA A 300 -1.14 4.77 6.96
N ALA A 301 0.15 5.12 6.85
CA ALA A 301 0.58 6.42 6.33
C ALA A 301 1.85 6.29 5.47
N VAL A 302 2.35 7.41 4.98
CA VAL A 302 3.67 7.53 4.34
C VAL A 302 4.53 8.52 5.13
N PRO A 303 5.87 8.49 5.02
CA PRO A 303 6.78 9.30 5.86
C PRO A 303 6.44 10.80 5.91
N VAL A 304 6.11 11.43 4.79
CA VAL A 304 5.73 12.86 4.77
C VAL A 304 4.47 13.16 5.61
N MET A 305 3.56 12.21 5.75
CA MET A 305 2.38 12.37 6.62
C MET A 305 2.80 12.37 8.10
N CYS A 306 3.76 11.51 8.48
CA CYS A 306 4.34 11.53 9.82
C CYS A 306 5.05 12.85 10.13
N GLN A 307 5.80 13.40 9.18
CA GLN A 307 6.42 14.71 9.32
C GLN A 307 5.38 15.79 9.63
N ARG A 308 4.27 15.82 8.88
CA ARG A 308 3.19 16.78 9.09
C ARG A 308 2.44 16.55 10.41
N MET A 309 2.27 15.30 10.86
CA MET A 309 1.68 15.00 12.17
C MET A 309 2.56 15.49 13.34
N LEU A 310 3.89 15.55 13.17
CA LEU A 310 4.79 16.13 14.16
C LEU A 310 4.61 17.65 14.33
N ASP A 311 4.11 18.33 13.32
CA ASP A 311 3.91 19.78 13.35
C ASP A 311 2.52 20.17 13.91
N VAL A 312 1.65 19.21 14.21
CA VAL A 312 0.32 19.48 14.82
C VAL A 312 0.51 19.96 16.26
N GLU A 313 -0.06 21.12 16.58
CA GLU A 313 -0.09 21.64 17.93
C GLU A 313 -1.08 20.86 18.81
N GLY A 314 -0.80 20.82 20.11
CA GLY A 314 -1.64 20.11 21.08
C GLY A 314 -1.17 18.68 21.35
N SER A 315 -1.98 17.97 22.11
CA SER A 315 -1.68 16.59 22.56
C SER A 315 -2.96 15.74 22.48
N PRO A 316 -3.40 15.37 21.28
CA PRO A 316 -4.52 14.45 21.13
C PRO A 316 -4.21 13.13 21.85
N ASP A 317 -5.21 12.46 22.39
CA ASP A 317 -5.02 11.17 23.05
C ASP A 317 -4.74 10.06 22.02
N THR A 318 -3.47 9.73 21.89
CA THR A 318 -2.98 8.64 21.04
C THR A 318 -2.57 7.40 21.84
N SER A 319 -3.04 7.26 23.07
CA SER A 319 -2.65 6.15 23.98
C SER A 319 -3.08 4.77 23.48
N THR A 320 -4.08 4.70 22.59
CA THR A 320 -4.52 3.48 21.94
C THR A 320 -3.62 3.06 20.78
N LEU A 321 -2.84 4.01 20.22
CA LEU A 321 -2.00 3.80 19.06
C LEU A 321 -0.85 2.81 19.36
N ARG A 322 -0.71 1.81 18.53
CA ARG A 322 0.28 0.74 18.68
C ARG A 322 1.12 0.55 17.42
N ILE A 323 0.58 0.94 16.27
CA ILE A 323 1.18 0.73 14.97
C ILE A 323 1.00 2.00 14.14
N VAL A 324 2.11 2.56 13.66
CA VAL A 324 2.13 3.47 12.53
C VAL A 324 2.89 2.77 11.42
N ALA A 325 2.16 2.22 10.48
CA ALA A 325 2.70 1.42 9.40
C ALA A 325 3.04 2.34 8.21
N LEU A 326 4.31 2.37 7.84
CA LEU A 326 4.86 3.23 6.80
C LEU A 326 5.42 2.43 5.63
N SER A 327 5.31 2.99 4.44
CA SER A 327 6.01 2.58 3.22
C SER A 327 5.87 3.66 2.14
N GLY A 328 6.39 3.42 0.94
CA GLY A 328 6.20 4.26 -0.24
C GLY A 328 7.32 5.27 -0.50
N SER A 329 8.11 5.60 0.49
CA SER A 329 9.35 6.38 0.36
C SER A 329 10.33 6.03 1.48
N ALA A 330 11.56 6.50 1.38
CA ALA A 330 12.54 6.38 2.44
C ALA A 330 12.04 7.06 3.73
N LEU A 331 12.37 6.49 4.88
CA LEU A 331 12.08 7.05 6.20
C LEU A 331 13.36 7.68 6.74
N ALA A 332 13.40 9.01 6.80
CA ALA A 332 14.53 9.74 7.35
C ALA A 332 14.79 9.34 8.81
N PRO A 333 16.04 9.05 9.21
CA PRO A 333 16.40 8.63 10.57
C PRO A 333 15.96 9.62 11.64
N THR A 334 16.10 10.92 11.36
CA THR A 334 15.69 11.99 12.26
C THR A 334 14.17 12.03 12.45
N LEU A 335 13.41 11.79 11.37
CA LEU A 335 11.95 11.69 11.43
C LEU A 335 11.52 10.50 12.29
N ALA A 336 12.12 9.33 12.07
CA ALA A 336 11.81 8.11 12.84
C ALA A 336 12.01 8.35 14.36
N THR A 337 13.15 8.91 14.73
CA THR A 337 13.48 9.20 16.13
C THR A 337 12.50 10.20 16.75
N ARG A 338 12.29 11.36 16.11
CA ARG A 338 11.38 12.41 16.59
C ARG A 338 9.94 11.93 16.71
N PHE A 339 9.49 11.13 15.73
CA PHE A 339 8.13 10.59 15.75
C PHE A 339 7.92 9.64 16.93
N MET A 340 8.85 8.71 17.14
CA MET A 340 8.78 7.78 18.27
C MET A 340 8.96 8.47 19.63
N ASP A 341 9.72 9.55 19.69
CA ASP A 341 9.85 10.35 20.94
C ASP A 341 8.53 11.03 21.30
N ARG A 342 7.73 11.45 20.32
CA ARG A 342 6.42 12.08 20.56
C ARG A 342 5.29 11.07 20.78
N PHE A 343 5.21 10.02 19.97
CA PHE A 343 4.06 9.11 19.93
C PHE A 343 4.33 7.72 20.52
N GLY A 344 5.56 7.47 20.99
CA GLY A 344 5.99 6.16 21.49
C GLY A 344 6.55 5.25 20.41
N ASP A 345 7.01 4.08 20.81
CA ASP A 345 7.64 3.08 19.96
C ASP A 345 6.60 2.30 19.13
N VAL A 346 5.96 3.00 18.19
CA VAL A 346 4.83 2.52 17.38
C VAL A 346 5.14 2.43 15.87
N LEU A 347 6.35 2.85 15.44
CA LEU A 347 6.71 2.96 14.03
C LEU A 347 7.15 1.62 13.45
N TYR A 348 6.57 1.26 12.30
CA TYR A 348 6.94 0.10 11.49
C TYR A 348 7.13 0.56 10.04
N SER A 349 8.37 0.51 9.54
CA SER A 349 8.70 0.89 8.17
C SER A 349 8.86 -0.36 7.30
N LEU A 350 8.05 -0.47 6.26
CA LEU A 350 8.11 -1.54 5.29
C LEU A 350 8.86 -1.08 4.04
N TYR A 351 9.90 -1.80 3.68
CA TYR A 351 10.60 -1.66 2.41
C TYR A 351 10.11 -2.69 1.41
N GLY A 352 9.83 -2.24 0.20
CA GLY A 352 9.39 -3.07 -0.92
C GLY A 352 9.11 -2.22 -2.16
N SER A 353 8.61 -2.88 -3.19
CA SER A 353 8.21 -2.22 -4.44
C SER A 353 6.85 -2.74 -4.90
N THR A 354 6.26 -2.06 -5.88
CA THR A 354 5.00 -2.53 -6.48
C THR A 354 5.18 -3.90 -7.14
N GLU A 355 6.39 -4.24 -7.59
CA GLU A 355 6.69 -5.50 -8.29
C GLU A 355 6.90 -6.68 -7.33
N ILE A 356 7.50 -6.44 -6.15
CA ILE A 356 7.86 -7.52 -5.20
C ILE A 356 6.87 -7.61 -4.03
N ALA A 357 6.10 -6.57 -3.77
CA ALA A 357 5.24 -6.29 -2.64
C ALA A 357 6.04 -5.81 -1.42
N TYR A 358 6.56 -6.71 -0.61
CA TYR A 358 7.32 -6.39 0.58
C TYR A 358 8.60 -7.22 0.66
N VAL A 359 9.66 -6.60 1.15
CA VAL A 359 11.00 -7.18 1.24
C VAL A 359 11.42 -7.29 2.69
N SER A 360 11.40 -6.19 3.42
CA SER A 360 11.83 -6.13 4.82
C SER A 360 10.95 -5.19 5.63
N VAL A 361 11.02 -5.31 6.95
CA VAL A 361 10.33 -4.43 7.91
C VAL A 361 11.32 -4.05 9.00
N ALA A 362 11.44 -2.73 9.24
CA ALA A 362 12.07 -2.17 10.42
C ALA A 362 10.99 -1.86 11.47
N GLY A 363 11.02 -2.55 12.59
CA GLY A 363 10.17 -2.25 13.74
C GLY A 363 10.80 -1.20 14.67
N PRO A 364 10.09 -0.80 15.76
CA PRO A 364 10.57 0.23 16.66
C PRO A 364 11.96 -0.04 17.24
N THR A 365 12.24 -1.29 17.61
CA THR A 365 13.56 -1.69 18.15
C THR A 365 14.65 -1.52 17.09
N ASP A 366 14.39 -1.94 15.83
CA ASP A 366 15.36 -1.79 14.76
C ASP A 366 15.64 -0.30 14.48
N LEU A 367 14.59 0.53 14.44
CA LEU A 367 14.71 1.98 14.22
C LEU A 367 15.39 2.72 15.37
N ARG A 368 15.26 2.25 16.62
CA ARG A 368 16.00 2.82 17.74
C ARG A 368 17.49 2.46 17.74
N GLU A 369 17.82 1.22 17.37
CA GLU A 369 19.19 0.72 17.32
C GLU A 369 19.95 1.18 16.08
N ALA A 370 19.28 1.21 14.92
CA ALA A 370 19.85 1.54 13.61
C ALA A 370 18.83 2.34 12.78
N PRO A 371 18.70 3.66 12.99
CA PRO A 371 17.65 4.48 12.38
C PRO A 371 17.66 4.54 10.83
N THR A 372 18.80 4.22 10.20
CA THR A 372 18.96 4.16 8.73
C THR A 372 18.53 2.83 8.11
N THR A 373 18.17 1.82 8.93
CA THR A 373 17.87 0.48 8.44
C THR A 373 16.51 0.40 7.74
N ALA A 374 16.43 -0.41 6.70
CA ALA A 374 15.17 -0.90 6.13
C ALA A 374 14.64 -2.16 6.87
N GLY A 375 15.32 -2.59 7.96
CA GLY A 375 14.90 -3.68 8.83
C GLY A 375 15.36 -5.06 8.37
N LYS A 376 14.67 -6.08 8.87
CA LYS A 376 15.01 -7.48 8.58
C LYS A 376 14.19 -8.01 7.41
N VAL A 377 14.86 -8.77 6.54
CA VAL A 377 14.21 -9.46 5.41
C VAL A 377 13.12 -10.39 5.94
N LEU A 378 11.93 -10.29 5.35
CA LEU A 378 10.77 -11.07 5.77
C LEU A 378 10.92 -12.55 5.40
N GLN A 379 10.36 -13.42 6.22
CA GLN A 379 10.36 -14.86 5.96
C GLN A 379 9.64 -15.17 4.63
N GLY A 380 10.29 -15.96 3.77
CA GLY A 380 9.78 -16.30 2.45
C GLY A 380 10.13 -15.30 1.36
N VAL A 381 10.91 -14.27 1.69
CA VAL A 381 11.55 -13.37 0.74
C VAL A 381 13.03 -13.76 0.59
N THR A 382 13.51 -13.79 -0.64
CA THR A 382 14.93 -13.96 -0.96
C THR A 382 15.46 -12.62 -1.43
N VAL A 383 16.57 -12.18 -0.86
CA VAL A 383 17.30 -10.97 -1.26
C VAL A 383 18.73 -11.38 -1.63
N ARG A 384 19.24 -10.83 -2.73
CA ARG A 384 20.65 -10.87 -3.10
C ARG A 384 21.13 -9.45 -3.34
N ILE A 385 22.33 -9.18 -2.84
CA ILE A 385 23.08 -7.95 -3.14
C ILE A 385 24.21 -8.35 -4.08
N VAL A 386 24.27 -7.73 -5.25
CA VAL A 386 25.20 -8.13 -6.31
C VAL A 386 25.97 -6.93 -6.86
N ASP A 387 27.16 -7.18 -7.35
CA ASP A 387 28.00 -6.21 -8.05
C ASP A 387 27.55 -6.00 -9.51
N GLU A 388 28.37 -5.29 -10.30
CA GLU A 388 28.10 -5.02 -11.72
C GLU A 388 28.14 -6.28 -12.60
N ASP A 389 28.85 -7.33 -12.16
CA ASP A 389 28.98 -8.61 -12.86
C ASP A 389 27.95 -9.66 -12.39
N ASP A 390 26.91 -9.26 -11.62
CA ASP A 390 25.87 -10.12 -11.02
C ASP A 390 26.41 -11.14 -9.99
N ALA A 391 27.62 -10.95 -9.47
CA ALA A 391 28.17 -11.77 -8.40
C ALA A 391 27.72 -11.25 -7.03
N ASP A 392 27.51 -12.18 -6.06
CA ASP A 392 27.18 -11.78 -4.69
C ASP A 392 28.35 -11.00 -4.06
N VAL A 393 28.05 -9.88 -3.44
CA VAL A 393 29.03 -9.10 -2.66
C VAL A 393 29.22 -9.68 -1.27
N GLU A 394 30.33 -9.34 -0.61
CA GLU A 394 30.56 -9.74 0.79
C GLU A 394 29.57 -9.00 1.73
N PRO A 395 29.22 -9.60 2.89
CA PRO A 395 28.37 -8.93 3.87
C PRO A 395 28.93 -7.55 4.29
N GLY A 396 28.11 -6.52 4.20
CA GLY A 396 28.49 -5.14 4.49
C GLY A 396 28.89 -4.32 3.27
N GLU A 397 29.18 -4.96 2.14
CA GLU A 397 29.44 -4.26 0.88
C GLU A 397 28.15 -3.83 0.19
N VAL A 398 28.21 -2.70 -0.49
CA VAL A 398 27.08 -2.11 -1.24
C VAL A 398 27.02 -2.70 -2.65
N GLY A 399 25.80 -3.05 -3.07
CA GLY A 399 25.55 -3.54 -4.43
C GLY A 399 24.07 -3.38 -4.79
N ARG A 400 23.70 -3.80 -6.00
CA ARG A 400 22.34 -3.75 -6.52
C ARG A 400 21.45 -4.77 -5.80
N ILE A 401 20.25 -4.34 -5.41
CA ILE A 401 19.29 -5.18 -4.67
C ILE A 401 18.40 -5.93 -5.64
N PHE A 402 18.48 -7.26 -5.61
CA PHE A 402 17.54 -8.17 -6.27
C PHE A 402 16.71 -8.89 -5.20
N ALA A 403 15.40 -8.94 -5.40
CA ALA A 403 14.52 -9.64 -4.47
C ALA A 403 13.44 -10.45 -5.19
N GLY A 404 12.91 -11.45 -4.48
CA GLY A 404 11.81 -12.26 -4.95
C GLY A 404 11.00 -12.83 -3.80
N SER A 405 9.70 -12.88 -4.00
CA SER A 405 8.75 -13.47 -3.05
C SER A 405 7.64 -14.19 -3.80
N SER A 406 6.84 -14.94 -3.07
CA SER A 406 5.63 -15.55 -3.63
C SER A 406 4.50 -14.53 -3.91
N MET A 407 4.71 -13.27 -3.57
CA MET A 407 3.81 -12.14 -3.81
C MET A 407 4.31 -11.22 -4.93
N SER A 408 5.41 -11.57 -5.60
CA SER A 408 5.90 -10.81 -6.75
C SER A 408 4.83 -10.72 -7.84
N PHE A 409 4.80 -9.61 -8.56
CA PHE A 409 3.84 -9.37 -9.63
C PHE A 409 4.03 -10.37 -10.80
N GLU A 410 3.00 -10.52 -11.63
CA GLU A 410 3.01 -11.41 -12.79
C GLU A 410 3.75 -10.80 -13.99
N GLY A 411 4.07 -9.50 -13.93
CA GLY A 411 4.67 -8.69 -14.98
C GLY A 411 3.88 -7.40 -15.19
N TYR A 412 4.42 -6.52 -16.02
CA TYR A 412 3.67 -5.34 -16.45
C TYR A 412 2.67 -5.71 -17.56
N THR A 413 1.52 -5.06 -17.56
CA THR A 413 0.50 -5.20 -18.60
C THR A 413 1.01 -4.83 -20.00
N SER A 414 2.04 -3.97 -20.07
CA SER A 414 2.75 -3.60 -21.30
C SER A 414 3.63 -4.72 -21.88
N GLY A 415 3.84 -5.83 -21.15
CA GLY A 415 4.77 -6.91 -21.53
C GLY A 415 6.24 -6.61 -21.26
N GLU A 416 6.58 -5.44 -20.76
CA GLU A 416 7.93 -5.15 -20.26
C GLU A 416 8.16 -5.82 -18.90
N ASP A 417 9.43 -6.04 -18.54
CA ASP A 417 9.79 -6.61 -17.23
C ASP A 417 11.00 -5.87 -16.65
N LYS A 418 11.22 -6.05 -15.35
CA LYS A 418 12.44 -5.61 -14.65
C LYS A 418 13.61 -6.53 -14.99
N ALA A 419 14.82 -6.03 -14.85
CA ALA A 419 16.03 -6.89 -14.90
C ALA A 419 15.89 -8.03 -13.90
N ARG A 420 16.23 -9.25 -14.31
CA ARG A 420 16.07 -10.46 -13.49
C ARG A 420 17.39 -11.19 -13.28
N LEU A 421 17.54 -11.73 -12.08
CA LEU A 421 18.60 -12.65 -11.71
C LEU A 421 17.96 -13.98 -11.30
N GLY A 422 17.76 -14.87 -12.27
CA GLY A 422 16.96 -16.06 -12.09
C GLY A 422 15.50 -15.73 -11.81
N THR A 423 15.01 -16.10 -10.61
CA THR A 423 13.63 -15.81 -10.16
C THR A 423 13.51 -14.47 -9.43
N LEU A 424 14.63 -13.79 -9.17
CA LEU A 424 14.65 -12.50 -8.48
C LEU A 424 14.53 -11.36 -9.48
N ALA A 425 13.81 -10.32 -9.14
CA ALA A 425 13.73 -9.10 -9.93
C ALA A 425 14.51 -7.97 -9.27
N SER A 426 15.10 -7.10 -10.09
CA SER A 426 15.72 -5.87 -9.61
C SER A 426 14.67 -4.97 -9.00
N ILE A 427 14.95 -4.44 -7.81
CA ILE A 427 14.11 -3.40 -7.18
C ILE A 427 14.46 -2.02 -7.78
N GLY A 428 15.64 -1.87 -8.35
CA GLY A 428 16.19 -0.61 -8.85
C GLY A 428 16.83 0.22 -7.75
N ASP A 429 17.18 -0.42 -6.64
CA ASP A 429 17.85 0.19 -5.50
C ASP A 429 19.21 -0.45 -5.29
N VAL A 430 20.12 0.28 -4.64
CA VAL A 430 21.39 -0.23 -4.14
C VAL A 430 21.41 -0.21 -2.62
N GLY A 431 22.14 -1.16 -2.03
CA GLY A 431 22.19 -1.29 -0.57
C GLY A 431 23.06 -2.46 -0.15
N ARG A 432 23.00 -2.78 1.13
CA ARG A 432 23.81 -3.85 1.74
C ARG A 432 23.04 -4.57 2.84
N ILE A 433 23.49 -5.77 3.17
CA ILE A 433 23.08 -6.47 4.39
C ILE A 433 24.21 -6.28 5.41
N GLY A 434 23.90 -5.61 6.52
CA GLY A 434 24.87 -5.39 7.60
C GLY A 434 25.24 -6.67 8.35
N GLU A 435 26.30 -6.62 9.15
CA GLU A 435 26.71 -7.71 10.04
C GLU A 435 25.64 -8.08 11.06
N ASP A 436 24.76 -7.14 11.39
CA ASP A 436 23.58 -7.30 12.27
C ASP A 436 22.40 -8.01 11.58
N GLY A 437 22.55 -8.37 10.29
CA GLY A 437 21.55 -9.03 9.47
C GLY A 437 20.39 -8.14 9.03
N ARG A 438 20.50 -6.82 9.21
CA ARG A 438 19.54 -5.83 8.72
C ARG A 438 19.90 -5.39 7.29
N LEU A 439 18.87 -5.10 6.51
CA LEU A 439 19.00 -4.49 5.19
C LEU A 439 19.15 -2.96 5.36
N TYR A 440 20.07 -2.38 4.62
CA TYR A 440 20.27 -0.94 4.48
C TYR A 440 20.14 -0.60 3.01
N VAL A 441 19.28 0.37 2.69
CA VAL A 441 19.06 0.89 1.34
C VAL A 441 19.77 2.23 1.26
N GLU A 442 20.76 2.33 0.39
CA GLU A 442 21.59 3.53 0.26
C GLU A 442 20.94 4.52 -0.73
N GLY A 443 20.22 4.02 -1.74
CA GLY A 443 19.51 4.87 -2.71
C GLY A 443 19.03 4.10 -3.94
N ARG A 444 18.60 4.87 -4.94
CA ARG A 444 18.21 4.33 -6.25
C ARG A 444 19.46 4.14 -7.11
N ASP A 445 19.50 3.04 -7.86
CA ASP A 445 20.57 2.73 -8.81
C ASP A 445 20.65 3.79 -9.94
N ASP A 446 19.49 4.32 -10.35
CA ASP A 446 19.34 5.34 -11.40
C ASP A 446 19.45 6.80 -10.90
N ASP A 447 19.39 7.04 -9.59
CA ASP A 447 19.50 8.37 -8.97
C ASP A 447 20.90 8.65 -8.39
N MET A 448 21.81 7.66 -8.42
CA MET A 448 23.15 7.81 -7.90
C MET A 448 23.93 8.88 -8.68
N ILE A 449 24.48 9.86 -7.98
CA ILE A 449 25.25 10.96 -8.53
C ILE A 449 26.73 10.65 -8.40
N VAL A 450 27.43 10.56 -9.54
CA VAL A 450 28.89 10.33 -9.54
C VAL A 450 29.60 11.68 -9.55
N SER A 451 30.01 12.15 -8.39
CA SER A 451 30.66 13.46 -8.21
C SER A 451 32.14 13.31 -7.88
N GLY A 452 33.01 13.72 -8.79
CA GLY A 452 34.47 13.65 -8.59
C GLY A 452 35.02 12.23 -8.40
N GLY A 453 34.30 11.20 -8.86
CA GLY A 453 34.63 9.79 -8.68
C GLY A 453 34.08 9.14 -7.42
N GLU A 454 33.32 9.88 -6.63
CA GLU A 454 32.59 9.36 -5.49
C GLU A 454 31.08 9.17 -5.84
N ASN A 455 30.52 8.06 -5.40
CA ASN A 455 29.11 7.78 -5.53
C ASN A 455 28.36 8.42 -4.37
N VAL A 456 27.51 9.41 -4.66
CA VAL A 456 26.72 10.11 -3.65
C VAL A 456 25.23 9.87 -3.93
N PHE A 457 24.50 9.45 -2.93
CA PHE A 457 23.06 9.28 -3.04
C PHE A 457 22.35 10.57 -2.58
N PRO A 458 21.43 11.13 -3.41
CA PRO A 458 20.65 12.30 -3.04
C PRO A 458 20.04 12.22 -1.65
N ALA A 459 19.52 11.05 -1.27
CA ALA A 459 18.89 10.81 0.01
C ALA A 459 19.79 11.11 1.22
N GLU A 460 21.09 10.85 1.14
CA GLU A 460 22.04 11.15 2.23
C GLU A 460 22.12 12.65 2.51
N VAL A 461 22.13 13.45 1.44
CA VAL A 461 22.21 14.92 1.54
C VAL A 461 20.84 15.49 1.96
N GLU A 462 19.76 14.91 1.45
CA GLU A 462 18.39 15.25 1.83
C GLU A 462 18.15 14.99 3.33
N ASP A 463 18.56 13.83 3.84
CA ASP A 463 18.45 13.46 5.25
C ASP A 463 19.26 14.40 6.15
N ALA A 464 20.49 14.75 5.74
CA ALA A 464 21.30 15.71 6.47
C ALA A 464 20.60 17.07 6.53
N LEU A 465 20.09 17.58 5.40
CA LEU A 465 19.39 18.86 5.34
C LEU A 465 18.05 18.86 6.10
N HIS A 466 17.30 17.77 6.10
CA HIS A 466 16.09 17.62 6.93
C HIS A 466 16.39 17.68 8.44
N GLY A 467 17.62 17.38 8.86
CA GLY A 467 18.08 17.56 10.23
C GLY A 467 18.21 19.02 10.66
N HIS A 468 18.24 19.97 9.71
CA HIS A 468 18.33 21.41 10.02
C HIS A 468 16.97 21.95 10.50
N PRO A 469 16.89 22.69 11.64
CA PRO A 469 15.62 23.12 12.22
C PRO A 469 14.78 24.02 11.31
N ASP A 470 15.43 24.77 10.43
CA ASP A 470 14.79 25.73 9.51
C ASP A 470 14.30 25.09 8.22
N VAL A 471 14.65 23.82 7.92
CA VAL A 471 14.27 23.15 6.69
C VAL A 471 12.91 22.48 6.85
N LEU A 472 11.98 22.81 5.95
CA LEU A 472 10.66 22.19 5.85
C LEU A 472 10.69 21.00 4.89
N ASP A 473 11.32 21.20 3.72
CA ASP A 473 11.39 20.19 2.66
C ASP A 473 12.65 20.38 1.82
N VAL A 474 13.17 19.32 1.20
CA VAL A 474 14.36 19.34 0.37
C VAL A 474 14.29 18.29 -0.72
N ALA A 475 14.83 18.63 -1.89
CA ALA A 475 15.10 17.70 -2.97
C ALA A 475 16.52 17.94 -3.50
N VAL A 476 17.29 16.86 -3.70
CA VAL A 476 18.66 16.91 -4.23
C VAL A 476 18.69 16.26 -5.60
N ILE A 477 19.32 16.94 -6.57
CA ILE A 477 19.50 16.43 -7.93
C ILE A 477 20.96 16.54 -8.37
N GLY A 478 21.40 15.62 -9.25
CA GLY A 478 22.65 15.73 -9.97
C GLY A 478 22.52 16.69 -11.15
N VAL A 479 23.49 17.57 -11.32
CA VAL A 479 23.61 18.43 -12.50
C VAL A 479 24.99 18.22 -13.13
N GLU A 480 25.08 18.35 -14.45
CA GLU A 480 26.37 18.29 -15.14
C GLU A 480 27.33 19.35 -14.62
N ASP A 481 28.57 18.97 -14.32
CA ASP A 481 29.65 19.82 -13.84
C ASP A 481 30.96 19.51 -14.58
N GLU A 482 31.61 20.53 -15.15
CA GLU A 482 32.83 20.36 -15.94
C GLU A 482 34.02 19.79 -15.14
N LYS A 483 34.06 20.01 -13.83
CA LYS A 483 35.15 19.61 -12.96
C LYS A 483 34.94 18.25 -12.31
N PHE A 484 33.72 17.97 -11.89
CA PHE A 484 33.37 16.80 -11.10
C PHE A 484 32.58 15.75 -11.88
N GLY A 485 32.26 16.01 -13.17
CA GLY A 485 31.34 15.21 -13.97
C GLY A 485 29.91 15.54 -13.64
N GLN A 486 29.52 15.35 -12.37
CA GLN A 486 28.26 15.79 -11.80
C GLN A 486 28.50 16.55 -10.49
N ALA A 487 27.63 17.52 -10.18
CA ALA A 487 27.56 18.21 -8.91
C ALA A 487 26.16 18.09 -8.30
N LEU A 488 26.06 18.13 -6.99
CA LEU A 488 24.79 18.09 -6.28
C LEU A 488 24.19 19.48 -6.15
N VAL A 489 22.91 19.61 -6.46
CA VAL A 489 22.11 20.81 -6.24
C VAL A 489 20.93 20.48 -5.34
N ALA A 490 20.87 21.11 -4.17
CA ALA A 490 19.76 21.00 -3.24
C ALA A 490 18.75 22.14 -3.46
N HIS A 491 17.49 21.78 -3.67
CA HIS A 491 16.34 22.68 -3.65
C HIS A 491 15.71 22.60 -2.27
N VAL A 492 15.78 23.67 -1.50
CA VAL A 492 15.34 23.69 -0.09
C VAL A 492 14.16 24.59 0.11
N VAL A 493 13.13 24.11 0.78
CA VAL A 493 12.00 24.90 1.28
C VAL A 493 12.22 25.16 2.76
N LEU A 494 12.29 26.43 3.14
CA LEU A 494 12.45 26.82 4.54
C LEU A 494 11.09 26.91 5.24
N ARG A 495 11.08 26.71 6.56
CA ARG A 495 9.92 26.95 7.41
C ARG A 495 9.61 28.45 7.48
N ASP A 496 8.34 28.79 7.58
CA ASP A 496 7.92 30.19 7.72
C ASP A 496 8.58 30.87 8.92
N GLY A 497 9.07 32.09 8.69
CA GLY A 497 9.70 32.90 9.73
C GLY A 497 11.16 32.53 10.05
N THR A 498 11.76 31.64 9.31
CA THR A 498 13.19 31.27 9.43
C THR A 498 14.05 31.97 8.38
N SER A 499 15.38 32.00 8.58
CA SER A 499 16.30 32.76 7.74
C SER A 499 17.64 32.05 7.48
N ALA A 500 17.65 30.71 7.49
CA ALA A 500 18.86 29.95 7.16
C ALA A 500 19.40 30.35 5.78
N THR A 501 20.69 30.64 5.74
CA THR A 501 21.38 30.99 4.49
C THR A 501 21.91 29.73 3.78
N THR A 502 22.25 29.87 2.51
CA THR A 502 22.91 28.77 1.76
C THR A 502 24.21 28.31 2.44
N ASP A 503 24.95 29.24 3.07
CA ASP A 503 26.19 28.89 3.78
C ASP A 503 25.93 28.15 5.09
N ASP A 504 24.84 28.46 5.81
CA ASP A 504 24.40 27.73 6.98
C ASP A 504 24.04 26.28 6.62
N LEU A 505 23.26 26.10 5.55
CA LEU A 505 22.87 24.78 5.07
C LEU A 505 24.07 23.95 4.58
N ARG A 506 24.99 24.60 3.83
CA ARG A 506 26.25 23.93 3.41
C ARG A 506 27.15 23.53 4.58
N ALA A 507 27.18 24.33 5.65
CA ALA A 507 27.92 24.01 6.85
C ALA A 507 27.31 22.85 7.61
N HIS A 508 25.98 22.70 7.54
CA HIS A 508 25.24 21.64 8.22
C HIS A 508 25.44 20.26 7.57
N VAL A 509 25.64 20.21 6.25
CA VAL A 509 25.86 18.96 5.49
C VAL A 509 27.34 18.49 5.50
N LYS A 510 28.29 19.34 5.84
CA LYS A 510 29.72 19.00 5.97
C LYS A 510 30.05 18.31 7.30
#